data_72c70ebe7a06b6ce1cc0ea3498a4dcc5
#
_entry.id   72c70ebe7a06b6ce1cc0ea3498a4dcc5
#
_cell.length_a   1.000
_cell.length_b   1.000
_cell.length_c   1.000
_cell.angle_alpha   90.00
_cell.angle_beta   90.00
_cell.angle_gamma   90.00
#
_symmetry.space_group_name_H-M   'P 1'
#
loop_
_entity.id
_entity.type
_entity.pdbx_description
1 polymer ?
#
loop_
_entity_poly.entity_id
_entity_poly.type
_entity_poly.pdbx_seq_one_letter_code
_entity_poly.pdbx_strand_id
1 'polypeptide(L)'
;IMSQNRILDSTISVADTTFGVIAKSVVMSSNMSFTIQQAKDAHEATNLPILLVLGYVQPSIMQTMYDNGISVIDYAGNCMIKHGLLCVNVSGQKNTYRNDTKSHALSEGAIKLIFRFLSDKSFVGKAYRTISSETGLSLGSIKNTIEELTNRQFVMHTDKGRKLINEDKLLELWVQAYNQTIRPKLMLRRMSFRTDEMRSKWQEMNLPEGMLWGGDCGANLTDGYLVPGSFDIYTSKPSAMLMTTGMVMPNENGEITLYQKFWNDDNDTKVAPKLIIYADLMNSGDSRQIEAAQKLISRCAK
;
A
#
# COMPACT_ATOMS: atom_id res chain seq x y z
N ILE A 1 24.53 -0.62 12.60
CA ILE A 1 23.62 -0.02 13.61
C ILE A 1 22.24 -0.22 13.04
N MET A 2 21.50 -1.20 13.59
CA MET A 2 20.14 -1.53 13.19
C MET A 2 19.23 -0.32 13.45
N SER A 3 18.49 0.13 12.43
CA SER A 3 17.37 1.05 12.64
C SER A 3 16.31 0.28 13.44
N GLN A 4 16.11 0.66 14.68
CA GLN A 4 14.97 0.21 15.47
C GLN A 4 13.71 0.57 14.70
N ASN A 5 12.92 -0.43 14.28
CA ASN A 5 11.54 -0.26 13.86
C ASN A 5 10.84 0.52 14.96
N ARG A 6 10.57 1.81 14.75
CA ARG A 6 9.82 2.62 15.71
C ARG A 6 8.38 2.16 15.64
N ILE A 7 7.97 1.34 16.60
CA ILE A 7 6.59 0.88 16.76
C ILE A 7 5.66 2.08 17.03
N LEU A 8 6.17 3.12 17.69
CA LEU A 8 5.49 4.36 18.02
C LEU A 8 6.25 5.57 17.46
N ASP A 9 5.55 6.59 17.01
CA ASP A 9 6.16 7.87 16.61
C ASP A 9 6.58 8.70 17.84
N SER A 10 5.79 8.64 18.93
CA SER A 10 6.07 9.32 20.22
C SER A 10 5.19 8.75 21.34
N THR A 11 5.30 9.31 22.51
CA THR A 11 4.37 9.09 23.63
C THR A 11 3.83 10.43 24.11
N ILE A 12 2.58 10.46 24.61
CA ILE A 12 1.95 11.63 25.20
C ILE A 12 1.21 11.22 26.47
N SER A 13 1.29 12.05 27.51
CA SER A 13 0.51 11.86 28.74
C SER A 13 -0.69 12.80 28.73
N VAL A 14 -1.88 12.24 28.94
CA VAL A 14 -3.14 12.97 29.08
C VAL A 14 -3.75 12.57 30.42
N ALA A 15 -3.90 13.52 31.31
CA ALA A 15 -4.18 13.25 32.74
C ALA A 15 -3.15 12.21 33.29
N ASP A 16 -3.61 11.15 33.90
CA ASP A 16 -2.75 10.10 34.49
C ASP A 16 -2.46 8.94 33.53
N THR A 17 -2.79 9.10 32.24
CA THR A 17 -2.64 8.03 31.21
C THR A 17 -1.57 8.41 30.20
N THR A 18 -0.59 7.53 30.00
CA THR A 18 0.39 7.67 28.91
C THR A 18 -0.06 6.86 27.72
N PHE A 19 -0.21 7.51 26.56
CA PHE A 19 -0.55 6.91 25.28
C PHE A 19 0.68 6.75 24.40
N GLY A 20 0.75 5.63 23.68
CA GLY A 20 1.62 5.49 22.52
C GLY A 20 0.98 6.19 21.31
N VAL A 21 1.73 7.05 20.64
CA VAL A 21 1.24 7.86 19.52
C VAL A 21 1.67 7.27 18.18
N ILE A 22 0.71 7.13 17.27
CA ILE A 22 0.94 6.84 15.86
C ILE A 22 0.33 7.99 15.05
N ALA A 23 1.17 8.71 14.30
CA ALA A 23 0.75 9.85 13.50
C ALA A 23 0.59 9.44 12.03
N LYS A 24 -0.57 9.74 11.44
CA LYS A 24 -0.84 9.52 10.01
C LYS A 24 -1.49 10.75 9.40
N SER A 25 -1.08 11.12 8.19
CA SER A 25 -1.66 12.27 7.50
C SER A 25 -3.11 12.02 7.06
N VAL A 26 -3.42 10.79 6.62
CA VAL A 26 -4.76 10.42 6.13
C VAL A 26 -5.07 8.97 6.47
N VAL A 27 -6.30 8.72 6.93
CA VAL A 27 -6.90 7.39 7.01
C VAL A 27 -8.21 7.41 6.23
N MET A 28 -8.38 6.42 5.38
CA MET A 28 -9.58 6.21 4.56
C MET A 28 -10.14 4.82 4.81
N SER A 29 -11.38 4.57 4.36
CA SER A 29 -12.02 3.26 4.51
C SER A 29 -11.16 2.12 3.92
N SER A 30 -10.42 2.38 2.85
CA SER A 30 -9.56 1.39 2.17
C SER A 30 -8.32 0.97 2.96
N ASN A 31 -7.81 1.81 3.86
CA ASN A 31 -6.63 1.48 4.69
C ASN A 31 -6.94 1.42 6.20
N MET A 32 -8.21 1.51 6.55
CA MET A 32 -8.66 1.54 7.95
C MET A 32 -8.33 0.24 8.69
N SER A 33 -8.60 -0.91 8.08
CA SER A 33 -8.30 -2.22 8.68
C SER A 33 -6.81 -2.39 8.98
N PHE A 34 -5.94 -1.95 8.07
CA PHE A 34 -4.50 -1.95 8.29
C PHE A 34 -4.08 -1.04 9.45
N THR A 35 -4.65 0.17 9.50
CA THR A 35 -4.34 1.11 10.58
C THR A 35 -4.82 0.59 11.95
N ILE A 36 -5.97 -0.07 11.99
CA ILE A 36 -6.47 -0.74 13.20
C ILE A 36 -5.51 -1.86 13.63
N GLN A 37 -5.09 -2.71 12.69
CA GLN A 37 -4.16 -3.80 13.01
C GLN A 37 -2.82 -3.25 13.50
N GLN A 38 -2.25 -2.26 12.83
CA GLN A 38 -1.02 -1.61 13.28
C GLN A 38 -1.12 -1.03 14.69
N ALA A 39 -2.26 -0.42 15.04
CA ALA A 39 -2.49 0.11 16.38
C ALA A 39 -2.59 -1.01 17.44
N LYS A 40 -3.22 -2.15 17.09
CA LYS A 40 -3.29 -3.32 17.98
C LYS A 40 -1.92 -3.94 18.20
N ASP A 41 -1.15 -4.14 17.12
CA ASP A 41 0.22 -4.67 17.22
C ASP A 41 1.13 -3.76 18.06
N ALA A 42 0.97 -2.44 17.92
CA ALA A 42 1.69 -1.46 18.74
C ALA A 42 1.27 -1.51 20.22
N HIS A 43 -0.01 -1.71 20.50
CA HIS A 43 -0.52 -1.91 21.85
C HIS A 43 0.08 -3.16 22.48
N GLU A 44 0.05 -4.29 21.78
CA GLU A 44 0.61 -5.56 22.25
C GLU A 44 2.11 -5.47 22.53
N ALA A 45 2.85 -4.78 21.64
CA ALA A 45 4.30 -4.65 21.76
C ALA A 45 4.74 -3.69 22.88
N THR A 46 3.93 -2.67 23.21
CA THR A 46 4.32 -1.60 24.15
C THR A 46 3.53 -1.61 25.47
N ASN A 47 2.43 -2.35 25.51
CA ASN A 47 1.42 -2.35 26.58
C ASN A 47 0.86 -0.94 26.90
N LEU A 48 0.96 0.00 25.95
CA LEU A 48 0.40 1.35 26.07
C LEU A 48 -0.92 1.44 25.29
N PRO A 49 -1.93 2.17 25.78
CA PRO A 49 -3.08 2.53 24.96
C PRO A 49 -2.62 3.38 23.78
N ILE A 50 -3.18 3.14 22.60
CA ILE A 50 -2.77 3.83 21.37
C ILE A 50 -3.67 5.02 21.09
N LEU A 51 -3.03 6.16 20.81
CA LEU A 51 -3.65 7.37 20.29
C LEU A 51 -3.22 7.60 18.83
N LEU A 52 -4.17 7.50 17.91
CA LEU A 52 -3.94 7.91 16.53
C LEU A 52 -4.09 9.43 16.41
N VAL A 53 -3.05 10.08 15.91
CA VAL A 53 -3.07 11.50 15.56
C VAL A 53 -3.15 11.62 14.05
N LEU A 54 -4.26 12.16 13.57
CA LEU A 54 -4.62 12.15 12.13
C LEU A 54 -4.72 13.58 11.59
N GLY A 55 -4.59 13.74 10.27
CA GLY A 55 -4.85 15.02 9.62
C GLY A 55 -6.30 15.47 9.86
N TYR A 56 -7.20 15.15 8.94
CA TYR A 56 -8.64 15.26 9.16
C TYR A 56 -9.26 13.90 8.87
N VAL A 57 -10.19 13.49 9.74
CA VAL A 57 -10.84 12.20 9.60
C VAL A 57 -12.36 12.35 9.55
N GLN A 58 -13.00 11.55 8.69
CA GLN A 58 -14.46 11.51 8.64
C GLN A 58 -15.04 10.91 9.94
N PRO A 59 -16.17 11.44 10.43
CA PRO A 59 -16.76 10.98 11.69
C PRO A 59 -17.03 9.47 11.73
N SER A 60 -17.43 8.86 10.62
CA SER A 60 -17.66 7.40 10.51
C SER A 60 -16.38 6.58 10.70
N ILE A 61 -15.26 7.05 10.17
CA ILE A 61 -13.95 6.40 10.33
C ILE A 61 -13.48 6.51 11.78
N MET A 62 -13.63 7.70 12.37
CA MET A 62 -13.29 7.94 13.77
C MET A 62 -14.10 7.03 14.71
N GLN A 63 -15.40 6.90 14.46
CA GLN A 63 -16.29 6.01 15.22
C GLN A 63 -15.84 4.55 15.10
N THR A 64 -15.54 4.08 13.89
CA THR A 64 -15.09 2.71 13.68
C THR A 64 -13.78 2.40 14.43
N MET A 65 -12.84 3.35 14.46
CA MET A 65 -11.60 3.18 15.24
C MET A 65 -11.87 3.14 16.74
N TYR A 66 -12.71 4.03 17.22
CA TYR A 66 -13.12 4.06 18.62
C TYR A 66 -13.81 2.75 19.05
N ASP A 67 -14.69 2.20 18.21
CA ASP A 67 -15.35 0.91 18.44
C ASP A 67 -14.36 -0.27 18.49
N ASN A 68 -13.19 -0.13 17.86
CA ASN A 68 -12.08 -1.07 17.93
C ASN A 68 -11.11 -0.81 19.10
N GLY A 69 -11.46 0.08 20.05
CA GLY A 69 -10.66 0.37 21.24
C GLY A 69 -9.48 1.30 20.99
N ILE A 70 -9.44 2.00 19.85
CA ILE A 70 -8.35 2.89 19.48
C ILE A 70 -8.80 4.34 19.68
N SER A 71 -8.05 5.09 20.49
CA SER A 71 -8.27 6.53 20.68
C SER A 71 -7.79 7.32 19.46
N VAL A 72 -8.54 8.34 19.06
CA VAL A 72 -8.27 9.14 17.85
C VAL A 72 -8.40 10.62 18.13
N ILE A 73 -7.50 11.42 17.57
CA ILE A 73 -7.60 12.88 17.50
C ILE A 73 -7.21 13.35 16.09
N ASP A 74 -7.90 14.37 15.56
CA ASP A 74 -7.52 15.01 14.31
C ASP A 74 -7.03 16.45 14.51
N TYR A 75 -6.38 17.01 13.48
CA TYR A 75 -5.86 18.38 13.53
C TYR A 75 -6.95 19.46 13.55
N ALA A 76 -8.20 19.11 13.24
CA ALA A 76 -9.32 20.03 13.40
C ALA A 76 -9.78 20.14 14.86
N GLY A 77 -9.30 19.23 15.74
CA GLY A 77 -9.68 19.17 17.13
C GLY A 77 -10.84 18.21 17.44
N ASN A 78 -11.31 17.42 16.43
CA ASN A 78 -12.20 16.31 16.74
C ASN A 78 -11.40 15.21 17.44
N CYS A 79 -11.97 14.63 18.49
CA CYS A 79 -11.34 13.50 19.15
C CYS A 79 -12.37 12.55 19.77
N MET A 80 -11.98 11.27 19.80
CA MET A 80 -12.65 10.21 20.54
C MET A 80 -11.58 9.45 21.33
N ILE A 81 -11.48 9.72 22.64
CA ILE A 81 -10.47 9.13 23.51
C ILE A 81 -11.18 8.37 24.62
N LYS A 82 -10.79 7.10 24.84
CA LYS A 82 -11.28 6.30 25.95
C LYS A 82 -10.20 5.40 26.49
N HIS A 83 -9.88 5.57 27.76
CA HIS A 83 -9.04 4.65 28.51
C HIS A 83 -9.33 4.78 30.02
N GLY A 84 -9.74 3.68 30.65
CA GLY A 84 -10.16 3.71 32.05
C GLY A 84 -11.29 4.71 32.31
N LEU A 85 -11.05 5.68 33.18
CA LEU A 85 -11.99 6.76 33.49
C LEU A 85 -11.88 7.96 32.53
N LEU A 86 -10.83 8.02 31.72
CA LEU A 86 -10.66 9.09 30.73
C LEU A 86 -11.60 8.83 29.56
N CYS A 87 -12.56 9.71 29.36
CA CYS A 87 -13.48 9.67 28.22
C CYS A 87 -13.66 11.08 27.68
N VAL A 88 -13.18 11.32 26.46
CA VAL A 88 -13.29 12.60 25.76
C VAL A 88 -13.90 12.36 24.40
N ASN A 89 -14.98 13.07 24.08
CA ASN A 89 -15.60 13.05 22.76
C ASN A 89 -15.86 14.49 22.32
N VAL A 90 -15.13 14.93 21.29
CA VAL A 90 -15.32 16.21 20.62
C VAL A 90 -15.54 15.92 19.15
N SER A 91 -16.66 16.39 18.59
CA SER A 91 -17.02 16.20 17.20
C SER A 91 -17.61 17.46 16.59
N GLY A 92 -17.68 17.52 15.27
CA GLY A 92 -18.28 18.64 14.54
C GLY A 92 -17.32 19.81 14.28
N GLN A 93 -16.05 19.70 14.69
CA GLN A 93 -15.04 20.67 14.30
C GLN A 93 -14.82 20.60 12.80
N LYS A 94 -14.99 21.75 12.13
CA LYS A 94 -14.77 21.83 10.68
C LYS A 94 -13.27 21.79 10.39
N ASN A 95 -12.92 21.12 9.31
CA ASN A 95 -11.55 21.15 8.79
C ASN A 95 -11.18 22.58 8.37
N THR A 96 -10.69 23.36 9.32
CA THR A 96 -10.09 24.69 9.09
C THR A 96 -8.60 24.57 8.76
N TYR A 97 -8.03 23.40 8.94
CA TYR A 97 -6.67 23.10 8.57
C TYR A 97 -6.60 23.06 7.03
N ARG A 98 -6.38 24.21 6.43
CA ARG A 98 -5.81 24.26 5.09
C ARG A 98 -4.42 23.63 5.23
N ASN A 99 -4.30 22.37 4.78
CA ASN A 99 -3.00 21.90 4.33
C ASN A 99 -2.54 22.90 3.27
N ASP A 100 -1.68 23.84 3.62
CA ASP A 100 -0.94 24.65 2.64
C ASP A 100 0.05 23.78 1.85
N THR A 101 0.34 22.57 2.33
CA THR A 101 0.58 21.46 1.43
C THR A 101 -0.79 21.07 0.87
N LYS A 102 -1.13 21.59 -0.31
CA LYS A 102 -2.03 20.87 -1.20
C LYS A 102 -1.55 19.43 -1.16
N SER A 103 -2.26 18.56 -0.44
CA SER A 103 -2.11 17.12 -0.57
C SER A 103 -2.63 16.83 -1.98
N HIS A 104 -1.82 17.16 -2.97
CA HIS A 104 -2.07 16.74 -4.32
C HIS A 104 -2.00 15.22 -4.24
N ALA A 105 -3.12 14.59 -4.53
CA ALA A 105 -3.11 13.16 -4.81
C ALA A 105 -1.96 12.92 -5.78
N LEU A 106 -1.10 11.97 -5.45
CA LEU A 106 0.05 11.67 -6.29
C LEU A 106 -0.44 11.43 -7.73
N SER A 107 0.18 12.10 -8.69
CA SER A 107 -0.13 11.86 -10.09
C SER A 107 0.21 10.42 -10.48
N GLU A 108 -0.42 9.89 -11.51
CA GLU A 108 -0.09 8.53 -12.00
C GLU A 108 1.40 8.38 -12.32
N GLY A 109 2.02 9.41 -12.91
CA GLY A 109 3.46 9.44 -13.15
C GLY A 109 4.27 9.39 -11.87
N ALA A 110 3.86 10.11 -10.83
CA ALA A 110 4.50 10.08 -9.53
C ALA A 110 4.40 8.69 -8.88
N ILE A 111 3.22 8.05 -8.91
CA ILE A 111 3.02 6.71 -8.35
C ILE A 111 3.90 5.68 -9.06
N LYS A 112 3.98 5.74 -10.41
CA LYS A 112 4.87 4.86 -11.22
C LYS A 112 6.35 5.11 -10.91
N LEU A 113 6.74 6.36 -10.70
CA LEU A 113 8.11 6.72 -10.37
C LEU A 113 8.50 6.26 -8.96
N ILE A 114 7.60 6.42 -7.98
CA ILE A 114 7.81 5.95 -6.61
C ILE A 114 7.93 4.43 -6.58
N PHE A 115 7.14 3.69 -7.37
CA PHE A 115 7.30 2.25 -7.54
C PHE A 115 8.73 1.89 -7.95
N ARG A 116 9.31 2.60 -8.94
CA ARG A 116 10.70 2.36 -9.37
C ARG A 116 11.71 2.68 -8.26
N PHE A 117 11.50 3.76 -7.51
CA PHE A 117 12.36 4.12 -6.39
C PHE A 117 12.32 3.11 -5.25
N LEU A 118 11.13 2.58 -4.94
CA LEU A 118 10.97 1.55 -3.90
C LEU A 118 11.50 0.19 -4.36
N SER A 119 11.42 -0.13 -5.66
CA SER A 119 11.96 -1.36 -6.24
C SER A 119 13.48 -1.36 -6.33
N ASP A 120 14.08 -0.19 -6.61
CA ASP A 120 15.52 0.04 -6.66
C ASP A 120 15.85 1.40 -6.04
N LYS A 121 16.31 1.36 -4.79
CA LYS A 121 16.62 2.57 -4.01
C LYS A 121 17.72 3.44 -4.64
N SER A 122 18.61 2.82 -5.42
CA SER A 122 19.68 3.55 -6.12
C SER A 122 19.13 4.41 -7.26
N PHE A 123 17.95 4.04 -7.77
CA PHE A 123 17.32 4.69 -8.93
C PHE A 123 17.01 6.18 -8.69
N VAL A 124 16.70 6.59 -7.46
CA VAL A 124 16.45 7.99 -7.12
C VAL A 124 17.66 8.89 -7.34
N GLY A 125 18.89 8.32 -7.26
CA GLY A 125 20.16 9.02 -7.47
C GLY A 125 20.49 9.28 -8.94
N LYS A 126 19.88 8.55 -9.89
CA LYS A 126 20.17 8.64 -11.32
C LYS A 126 19.85 10.04 -11.89
N ALA A 127 20.55 10.43 -12.94
CA ALA A 127 20.26 11.67 -13.67
C ALA A 127 18.82 11.67 -14.22
N TYR A 128 18.15 12.81 -14.25
CA TYR A 128 16.77 12.94 -14.72
C TYR A 128 16.55 12.41 -16.14
N ARG A 129 17.56 12.58 -17.03
CA ARG A 129 17.48 12.06 -18.40
C ARG A 129 17.48 10.52 -18.42
N THR A 130 18.29 9.89 -17.55
CA THR A 130 18.32 8.44 -17.39
C THR A 130 17.00 7.93 -16.83
N ILE A 131 16.46 8.59 -15.80
CA ILE A 131 15.14 8.25 -15.26
C ILE A 131 14.08 8.36 -16.35
N SER A 132 14.11 9.43 -17.15
CA SER A 132 13.16 9.65 -18.25
C SER A 132 13.24 8.54 -19.31
N SER A 133 14.45 8.16 -19.74
CA SER A 133 14.62 7.10 -20.75
C SER A 133 14.18 5.72 -20.26
N GLU A 134 14.35 5.41 -18.96
CA GLU A 134 13.98 4.11 -18.39
C GLU A 134 12.50 4.02 -17.99
N THR A 135 11.85 5.16 -17.68
CA THR A 135 10.46 5.18 -17.21
C THR A 135 9.45 5.67 -18.24
N GLY A 136 9.92 6.32 -19.32
CA GLY A 136 9.07 7.01 -20.29
C GLY A 136 8.39 8.29 -19.76
N LEU A 137 8.71 8.73 -18.54
CA LEU A 137 8.14 9.95 -17.95
C LEU A 137 8.85 11.20 -18.46
N SER A 138 8.12 12.31 -18.60
CA SER A 138 8.72 13.60 -18.97
C SER A 138 9.65 14.13 -17.87
N LEU A 139 10.70 14.86 -18.26
CA LEU A 139 11.63 15.48 -17.31
C LEU A 139 10.92 16.39 -16.30
N GLY A 140 9.88 17.12 -16.74
CA GLY A 140 9.07 17.95 -15.86
C GLY A 140 8.31 17.16 -14.81
N SER A 141 7.70 16.02 -15.20
CA SER A 141 7.02 15.12 -14.26
C SER A 141 7.98 14.55 -13.22
N ILE A 142 9.18 14.13 -13.65
CA ILE A 142 10.21 13.60 -12.77
C ILE A 142 10.67 14.66 -11.78
N LYS A 143 10.97 15.87 -12.27
CA LYS A 143 11.39 17.00 -11.44
C LYS A 143 10.35 17.30 -10.37
N ASN A 144 9.08 17.49 -10.78
CA ASN A 144 7.99 17.83 -9.86
C ASN A 144 7.79 16.74 -8.80
N THR A 145 7.86 15.45 -9.22
CA THR A 145 7.75 14.34 -8.27
C THR A 145 8.88 14.32 -7.25
N ILE A 146 10.13 14.52 -7.70
CA ILE A 146 11.28 14.52 -6.78
C ILE A 146 11.22 15.73 -5.83
N GLU A 147 10.81 16.91 -6.32
CA GLU A 147 10.59 18.10 -5.47
C GLU A 147 9.49 17.84 -4.44
N GLU A 148 8.37 17.25 -4.85
CA GLU A 148 7.29 16.86 -3.95
C GLU A 148 7.77 15.88 -2.87
N LEU A 149 8.50 14.83 -3.26
CA LEU A 149 9.06 13.86 -2.31
C LEU A 149 10.11 14.50 -1.38
N THR A 150 10.87 15.47 -1.85
CA THR A 150 11.83 16.22 -1.03
C THR A 150 11.08 17.07 0.01
N ASN A 151 10.03 17.79 -0.40
CA ASN A 151 9.21 18.62 0.49
C ASN A 151 8.49 17.77 1.54
N ARG A 152 8.11 16.53 1.19
CA ARG A 152 7.50 15.55 2.12
C ARG A 152 8.52 14.75 2.91
N GLN A 153 9.82 15.06 2.81
CA GLN A 153 10.91 14.37 3.52
C GLN A 153 11.05 12.89 3.18
N PHE A 154 10.78 12.50 1.94
CA PHE A 154 11.04 11.16 1.40
C PHE A 154 12.31 11.08 0.57
N VAL A 155 12.79 12.21 0.07
CA VAL A 155 14.05 12.33 -0.66
C VAL A 155 14.93 13.37 0.02
N MET A 156 16.18 13.01 0.25
CA MET A 156 17.20 13.90 0.79
C MET A 156 18.31 14.11 -0.23
N HIS A 157 18.76 15.33 -0.37
CA HIS A 157 19.94 15.69 -1.15
C HIS A 157 21.19 15.56 -0.27
N THR A 158 22.18 14.83 -0.77
CA THR A 158 23.51 14.65 -0.12
C THR A 158 24.62 14.99 -1.10
N ASP A 159 25.84 15.12 -0.62
CA ASP A 159 27.02 15.33 -1.48
C ASP A 159 27.23 14.22 -2.52
N LYS A 160 26.68 13.02 -2.25
CA LYS A 160 26.74 11.84 -3.14
C LYS A 160 25.49 11.69 -4.03
N GLY A 161 24.60 12.67 -4.04
CA GLY A 161 23.34 12.65 -4.80
C GLY A 161 22.10 12.50 -3.92
N ARG A 162 20.97 12.13 -4.54
CA ARG A 162 19.70 11.95 -3.86
C ARG A 162 19.59 10.55 -3.26
N LYS A 163 18.97 10.46 -2.08
CA LYS A 163 18.66 9.20 -1.37
C LYS A 163 17.23 9.20 -0.87
N LEU A 164 16.63 8.02 -0.84
CA LEU A 164 15.37 7.81 -0.13
C LEU A 164 15.60 7.83 1.38
N ILE A 165 14.64 8.43 2.08
CA ILE A 165 14.52 8.42 3.54
C ILE A 165 13.07 8.14 3.90
N ASN A 166 12.81 7.70 5.14
CA ASN A 166 11.46 7.36 5.61
C ASN A 166 10.72 6.36 4.68
N GLU A 167 11.44 5.35 4.21
CA GLU A 167 10.98 4.41 3.17
C GLU A 167 9.68 3.70 3.56
N ASP A 168 9.51 3.31 4.83
CA ASP A 168 8.31 2.64 5.30
C ASP A 168 7.07 3.54 5.12
N LYS A 169 7.19 4.82 5.47
CA LYS A 169 6.11 5.80 5.27
C LYS A 169 5.86 6.10 3.79
N LEU A 170 6.91 6.09 2.97
CA LEU A 170 6.78 6.23 1.52
C LEU A 170 6.08 5.02 0.91
N LEU A 171 6.38 3.81 1.39
CA LEU A 171 5.71 2.58 0.98
C LEU A 171 4.22 2.63 1.32
N GLU A 172 3.86 3.03 2.55
CA GLU A 172 2.46 3.18 2.95
C GLU A 172 1.72 4.18 2.03
N LEU A 173 2.32 5.34 1.80
CA LEU A 173 1.78 6.37 0.90
C LEU A 173 1.59 5.83 -0.51
N TRP A 174 2.58 5.09 -1.02
CA TRP A 174 2.53 4.52 -2.35
C TRP A 174 1.44 3.45 -2.49
N VAL A 175 1.34 2.52 -1.54
CA VAL A 175 0.30 1.46 -1.52
C VAL A 175 -1.08 2.08 -1.58
N GLN A 176 -1.33 3.10 -0.75
CA GLN A 176 -2.60 3.81 -0.74
C GLN A 176 -2.88 4.48 -2.10
N ALA A 177 -1.93 5.24 -2.62
CA ALA A 177 -2.09 5.96 -3.88
C ALA A 177 -2.26 5.00 -5.08
N TYR A 178 -1.50 3.90 -5.11
CA TYR A 178 -1.60 2.86 -6.14
C TYR A 178 -2.99 2.25 -6.15
N ASN A 179 -3.48 1.78 -5.01
CA ASN A 179 -4.77 1.10 -4.91
C ASN A 179 -5.96 2.03 -5.21
N GLN A 180 -5.85 3.31 -4.88
CA GLN A 180 -6.93 4.27 -5.13
C GLN A 180 -6.92 4.85 -6.54
N THR A 181 -5.75 5.06 -7.13
CA THR A 181 -5.61 5.86 -8.37
C THR A 181 -5.29 5.01 -9.58
N ILE A 182 -4.36 4.07 -9.46
CA ILE A 182 -3.83 3.32 -10.61
C ILE A 182 -4.54 1.96 -10.76
N ARG A 183 -4.56 1.14 -9.71
CA ARG A 183 -5.06 -0.23 -9.79
C ARG A 183 -6.47 -0.35 -10.39
N PRO A 184 -7.46 0.49 -10.03
CA PRO A 184 -8.79 0.42 -10.65
C PRO A 184 -8.78 0.69 -12.16
N LYS A 185 -7.88 1.57 -12.63
CA LYS A 185 -7.74 1.90 -14.06
C LYS A 185 -7.01 0.84 -14.86
N LEU A 186 -6.22 0.00 -14.19
CA LEU A 186 -5.48 -1.08 -14.83
C LEU A 186 -6.35 -2.29 -15.12
N MET A 187 -7.54 -2.40 -14.52
CA MET A 187 -8.42 -3.54 -14.74
C MET A 187 -8.86 -3.61 -16.20
N LEU A 188 -8.54 -4.72 -16.84
CA LEU A 188 -8.85 -4.98 -18.24
C LEU A 188 -10.13 -5.81 -18.39
N ARG A 189 -10.21 -6.91 -17.65
CA ARG A 189 -11.27 -7.90 -17.78
C ARG A 189 -11.35 -8.82 -16.59
N ARG A 190 -12.54 -9.40 -16.35
CA ARG A 190 -12.72 -10.52 -15.44
C ARG A 190 -13.01 -11.80 -16.22
N MET A 191 -12.61 -12.93 -15.64
CA MET A 191 -12.77 -14.26 -16.19
C MET A 191 -13.04 -15.26 -15.07
N SER A 192 -13.55 -16.44 -15.42
CA SER A 192 -13.67 -17.58 -14.50
C SER A 192 -12.87 -18.76 -15.00
N PHE A 193 -12.50 -19.66 -14.12
CA PHE A 193 -12.14 -21.01 -14.53
C PHE A 193 -13.34 -21.72 -15.15
N ARG A 194 -13.10 -22.62 -16.10
CA ARG A 194 -14.17 -23.37 -16.76
C ARG A 194 -14.82 -24.38 -15.84
N THR A 195 -14.05 -24.94 -14.90
CA THR A 195 -14.51 -25.93 -13.91
C THR A 195 -13.80 -25.72 -12.57
N ASP A 196 -14.40 -26.20 -11.47
CA ASP A 196 -13.79 -26.19 -10.14
C ASP A 196 -12.51 -27.02 -10.08
N GLU A 197 -12.42 -28.10 -10.89
CA GLU A 197 -11.19 -28.88 -11.02
C GLU A 197 -10.06 -28.03 -11.60
N MET A 198 -10.30 -27.27 -12.66
CA MET A 198 -9.31 -26.35 -13.23
C MET A 198 -8.91 -25.25 -12.24
N ARG A 199 -9.87 -24.76 -11.48
CA ARG A 199 -9.59 -23.79 -10.39
C ARG A 199 -8.67 -24.39 -9.33
N SER A 200 -8.92 -25.62 -8.88
CA SER A 200 -8.07 -26.29 -7.88
C SER A 200 -6.64 -26.53 -8.39
N LYS A 201 -6.46 -26.67 -9.69
CA LYS A 201 -5.19 -26.87 -10.39
C LYS A 201 -4.61 -25.57 -10.99
N TRP A 202 -4.97 -24.42 -10.48
CA TRP A 202 -4.56 -23.12 -11.03
C TRP A 202 -3.04 -22.96 -11.19
N GLN A 203 -2.24 -23.59 -10.32
CA GLN A 203 -0.78 -23.58 -10.39
C GLN A 203 -0.23 -24.32 -11.63
N GLU A 204 -0.98 -25.25 -12.18
CA GLU A 204 -0.62 -25.99 -13.39
C GLU A 204 -0.90 -25.13 -14.65
N MET A 205 -1.62 -24.02 -14.53
CA MET A 205 -1.92 -23.15 -15.67
C MET A 205 -0.65 -22.47 -16.16
N ASN A 206 -0.22 -22.85 -17.36
CA ASN A 206 0.88 -22.18 -18.05
C ASN A 206 0.40 -20.82 -18.58
N LEU A 207 0.72 -19.75 -17.81
CA LEU A 207 0.43 -18.41 -18.26
C LEU A 207 1.19 -18.11 -19.56
N PRO A 208 0.53 -17.47 -20.55
CA PRO A 208 1.20 -16.95 -21.73
C PRO A 208 2.35 -16.03 -21.36
N GLU A 209 3.38 -15.97 -22.20
CA GLU A 209 4.51 -15.08 -22.02
C GLU A 209 4.08 -13.62 -21.80
N GLY A 210 4.67 -12.96 -20.81
CA GLY A 210 4.34 -11.59 -20.43
C GLY A 210 3.10 -11.47 -19.53
N MET A 211 2.54 -12.61 -19.06
CA MET A 211 1.51 -12.65 -18.02
C MET A 211 2.11 -13.14 -16.70
N LEU A 212 1.75 -12.48 -15.59
CA LEU A 212 2.32 -12.71 -14.27
C LEU A 212 1.21 -12.85 -13.23
N TRP A 213 1.34 -13.81 -12.33
CA TRP A 213 0.48 -13.92 -11.17
C TRP A 213 0.75 -12.78 -10.17
N GLY A 214 -0.31 -12.07 -9.75
CA GLY A 214 -0.31 -11.07 -8.68
C GLY A 214 -1.13 -11.51 -7.47
N GLY A 215 -1.42 -10.58 -6.57
CA GLY A 215 -2.30 -10.80 -5.42
C GLY A 215 -2.03 -12.09 -4.65
N ASP A 216 -3.09 -12.81 -4.33
CA ASP A 216 -3.03 -14.06 -3.56
C ASP A 216 -2.18 -15.14 -4.24
N CYS A 217 -2.33 -15.28 -5.57
CA CYS A 217 -1.57 -16.27 -6.33
C CYS A 217 -0.07 -15.96 -6.34
N GLY A 218 0.28 -14.69 -6.52
CA GLY A 218 1.66 -14.25 -6.47
C GLY A 218 2.29 -14.48 -5.09
N ALA A 219 1.56 -14.23 -4.01
CA ALA A 219 2.00 -14.52 -2.65
C ALA A 219 2.18 -16.04 -2.44
N ASN A 220 1.20 -16.86 -2.82
CA ASN A 220 1.29 -18.31 -2.71
C ASN A 220 2.52 -18.86 -3.44
N LEU A 221 2.76 -18.45 -4.68
CA LEU A 221 3.92 -18.91 -5.46
C LEU A 221 5.26 -18.45 -4.88
N THR A 222 5.24 -17.40 -4.04
CA THR A 222 6.47 -16.88 -3.41
C THR A 222 6.84 -17.64 -2.15
N ASP A 223 5.88 -18.03 -1.30
CA ASP A 223 6.18 -18.65 0.00
C ASP A 223 5.23 -19.75 0.46
N GLY A 224 4.17 -20.04 -0.30
CA GLY A 224 3.20 -21.10 -0.02
C GLY A 224 2.28 -20.82 1.16
N TYR A 225 2.35 -19.65 1.80
CA TYR A 225 1.61 -19.38 3.03
C TYR A 225 0.11 -19.15 2.80
N LEU A 226 -0.23 -18.35 1.79
CA LEU A 226 -1.61 -17.96 1.52
C LEU A 226 -2.27 -18.90 0.53
N VAL A 227 -3.46 -19.41 0.86
CA VAL A 227 -4.30 -20.14 -0.10
C VAL A 227 -5.11 -19.10 -0.88
N PRO A 228 -5.00 -19.05 -2.23
CA PRO A 228 -5.66 -18.02 -3.02
C PRO A 228 -7.19 -18.08 -2.96
N GLY A 229 -7.81 -16.96 -2.61
CA GLY A 229 -9.25 -16.71 -2.72
C GLY A 229 -9.61 -15.95 -4.00
N SER A 230 -8.66 -15.16 -4.54
CA SER A 230 -8.76 -14.39 -5.78
C SER A 230 -7.56 -14.68 -6.69
N PHE A 231 -7.74 -14.43 -8.00
CA PHE A 231 -6.75 -14.77 -9.02
C PHE A 231 -6.43 -13.54 -9.86
N ASP A 232 -5.44 -12.77 -9.44
CA ASP A 232 -5.01 -11.56 -10.14
C ASP A 232 -3.89 -11.88 -11.12
N ILE A 233 -4.03 -11.43 -12.36
CA ILE A 233 -3.02 -11.61 -13.42
C ILE A 233 -2.68 -10.26 -14.02
N TYR A 234 -1.40 -9.93 -14.06
CA TYR A 234 -0.87 -8.74 -14.73
C TYR A 234 -0.33 -9.09 -16.11
N THR A 235 -0.67 -8.27 -17.12
CA THR A 235 -0.29 -8.54 -18.51
C THR A 235 0.02 -7.26 -19.30
N SER A 236 0.99 -7.34 -20.20
CA SER A 236 1.21 -6.37 -21.29
C SER A 236 0.64 -6.86 -22.64
N LYS A 237 0.08 -8.08 -22.65
CA LYS A 237 -0.45 -8.73 -23.87
C LYS A 237 -1.98 -8.65 -23.88
N PRO A 238 -2.62 -8.89 -25.03
CA PRO A 238 -4.08 -8.96 -25.11
C PRO A 238 -4.66 -10.01 -24.17
N SER A 239 -5.69 -9.62 -23.40
CA SER A 239 -6.33 -10.50 -22.41
C SER A 239 -6.88 -11.81 -23.01
N ALA A 240 -7.24 -11.79 -24.30
CA ALA A 240 -7.69 -12.96 -25.02
C ALA A 240 -6.65 -14.11 -25.08
N MET A 241 -5.36 -13.80 -24.96
CA MET A 241 -4.31 -14.82 -24.94
C MET A 241 -4.45 -15.77 -23.74
N LEU A 242 -5.03 -15.34 -22.62
CA LEU A 242 -5.25 -16.24 -21.49
C LEU A 242 -6.20 -17.39 -21.85
N MET A 243 -7.12 -17.20 -22.78
CA MET A 243 -8.02 -18.25 -23.23
C MET A 243 -7.31 -19.40 -23.96
N THR A 244 -6.09 -19.18 -24.48
CA THR A 244 -5.29 -20.25 -25.13
C THR A 244 -4.86 -21.33 -24.14
N THR A 245 -4.90 -21.05 -22.84
CA THR A 245 -4.65 -22.06 -21.79
C THR A 245 -5.72 -23.15 -21.75
N GLY A 246 -6.90 -22.90 -22.31
CA GLY A 246 -8.06 -23.80 -22.26
C GLY A 246 -8.75 -23.86 -20.90
N MET A 247 -8.18 -23.25 -19.86
CA MET A 247 -8.65 -23.36 -18.47
C MET A 247 -9.67 -22.29 -18.09
N VAL A 248 -9.77 -21.18 -18.83
CA VAL A 248 -10.57 -20.01 -18.47
C VAL A 248 -11.61 -19.65 -19.52
N MET A 249 -12.61 -18.88 -19.10
CA MET A 249 -13.66 -18.33 -19.98
C MET A 249 -14.01 -16.90 -19.53
N PRO A 250 -14.48 -16.02 -20.43
CA PRO A 250 -14.95 -14.68 -20.08
C PRO A 250 -16.12 -14.74 -19.10
N ASN A 251 -16.04 -13.96 -18.01
CA ASN A 251 -17.11 -13.80 -17.04
C ASN A 251 -16.91 -12.48 -16.29
N GLU A 252 -17.85 -11.53 -16.39
CA GLU A 252 -17.76 -10.22 -15.73
C GLU A 252 -17.77 -10.31 -14.21
N ASN A 253 -18.33 -11.38 -13.64
CA ASN A 253 -18.36 -11.66 -12.20
C ASN A 253 -17.35 -12.74 -11.80
N GLY A 254 -16.42 -13.10 -12.69
CA GLY A 254 -15.45 -14.17 -12.45
C GLY A 254 -14.41 -13.80 -11.38
N GLU A 255 -13.80 -14.84 -10.83
CA GLU A 255 -12.80 -14.77 -9.76
C GLU A 255 -11.40 -14.39 -10.26
N ILE A 256 -11.15 -14.47 -11.58
CA ILE A 256 -9.88 -14.09 -12.19
C ILE A 256 -9.99 -12.65 -12.67
N THR A 257 -9.08 -11.78 -12.22
CA THR A 257 -9.01 -10.40 -12.69
C THR A 257 -7.72 -10.14 -13.45
N LEU A 258 -7.83 -9.64 -14.67
CA LEU A 258 -6.68 -9.24 -15.49
C LEU A 258 -6.46 -7.74 -15.35
N TYR A 259 -5.20 -7.37 -15.11
CA TYR A 259 -4.74 -5.98 -15.01
C TYR A 259 -3.68 -5.68 -16.06
N GLN A 260 -3.70 -4.46 -16.58
CA GLN A 260 -2.62 -3.94 -17.42
C GLN A 260 -1.34 -3.79 -16.61
N LYS A 261 -0.24 -4.39 -17.05
CA LYS A 261 1.08 -4.18 -16.48
C LYS A 261 1.60 -2.79 -16.85
N PHE A 262 2.15 -2.04 -15.89
CA PHE A 262 2.71 -0.69 -16.11
C PHE A 262 4.22 -0.60 -15.87
N TRP A 263 4.86 -1.70 -15.49
CA TRP A 263 6.31 -1.78 -15.26
C TRP A 263 6.97 -2.65 -16.33
N ASN A 264 8.27 -2.49 -16.50
CA ASN A 264 9.08 -3.35 -17.35
C ASN A 264 9.71 -4.46 -16.49
N ASP A 265 9.60 -5.69 -16.91
CA ASP A 265 10.30 -6.83 -16.33
C ASP A 265 11.48 -7.20 -17.22
N ASP A 266 12.64 -7.37 -16.57
CA ASP A 266 13.81 -7.97 -17.20
C ASP A 266 13.97 -9.44 -16.78
N ASN A 267 13.01 -9.98 -16.01
CA ASN A 267 13.10 -11.31 -15.40
C ASN A 267 12.07 -12.27 -16.02
N ASP A 268 12.51 -13.46 -16.35
CA ASP A 268 11.67 -14.60 -16.75
C ASP A 268 10.95 -15.20 -15.52
N THR A 269 10.14 -14.38 -14.85
CA THR A 269 9.37 -14.80 -13.66
C THR A 269 7.90 -14.95 -14.01
N LYS A 270 7.23 -15.91 -13.36
CA LYS A 270 5.77 -16.09 -13.47
C LYS A 270 4.98 -15.23 -12.47
N VAL A 271 5.66 -14.43 -11.68
CA VAL A 271 5.12 -13.72 -10.53
C VAL A 271 5.39 -12.24 -10.65
N ALA A 272 4.39 -11.42 -10.35
CA ALA A 272 4.52 -9.96 -10.32
C ALA A 272 5.55 -9.51 -9.26
N PRO A 273 6.11 -8.31 -9.38
CA PRO A 273 7.03 -7.77 -8.38
C PRO A 273 6.43 -7.82 -6.98
N LYS A 274 7.25 -8.17 -5.98
CA LYS A 274 6.81 -8.30 -4.57
C LYS A 274 6.08 -7.05 -4.07
N LEU A 275 6.48 -5.88 -4.54
CA LEU A 275 5.86 -4.60 -4.17
C LEU A 275 4.41 -4.49 -4.67
N ILE A 276 4.13 -5.02 -5.86
CA ILE A 276 2.77 -5.10 -6.43
C ILE A 276 1.92 -6.09 -5.63
N ILE A 277 2.45 -7.31 -5.40
CA ILE A 277 1.76 -8.32 -4.60
C ILE A 277 1.45 -7.78 -3.20
N TYR A 278 2.41 -7.12 -2.56
CA TYR A 278 2.22 -6.47 -1.27
C TYR A 278 1.06 -5.46 -1.31
N ALA A 279 1.04 -4.59 -2.31
CA ALA A 279 -0.01 -3.58 -2.44
C ALA A 279 -1.38 -4.20 -2.70
N ASP A 280 -1.45 -5.28 -3.50
CA ASP A 280 -2.69 -6.01 -3.76
C ASP A 280 -3.26 -6.62 -2.48
N LEU A 281 -2.43 -7.32 -1.71
CA LEU A 281 -2.82 -7.96 -0.45
C LEU A 281 -3.28 -6.93 0.60
N MET A 282 -2.57 -5.80 0.70
CA MET A 282 -2.92 -4.72 1.61
C MET A 282 -4.25 -4.05 1.30
N ASN A 283 -4.75 -4.17 0.06
CA ASN A 283 -6.03 -3.61 -0.37
C ASN A 283 -7.26 -4.44 0.06
N SER A 284 -7.06 -5.69 0.41
CA SER A 284 -8.17 -6.63 0.67
C SER A 284 -8.92 -6.39 1.99
N GLY A 285 -8.20 -5.92 3.00
CA GLY A 285 -8.72 -5.81 4.37
C GLY A 285 -8.83 -7.14 5.13
N ASP A 286 -8.48 -8.27 4.51
CA ASP A 286 -8.44 -9.59 5.16
C ASP A 286 -7.16 -9.75 5.99
N SER A 287 -7.31 -10.22 7.24
CA SER A 287 -6.18 -10.34 8.17
C SER A 287 -5.09 -11.31 7.71
N ARG A 288 -5.46 -12.42 7.03
CA ARG A 288 -4.50 -13.39 6.51
C ARG A 288 -3.71 -12.83 5.33
N GLN A 289 -4.37 -12.05 4.45
CA GLN A 289 -3.70 -11.38 3.34
C GLN A 289 -2.75 -10.30 3.84
N ILE A 290 -3.14 -9.53 4.87
CA ILE A 290 -2.26 -8.56 5.53
C ILE A 290 -1.04 -9.23 6.15
N GLU A 291 -1.23 -10.35 6.87
CA GLU A 291 -0.12 -11.12 7.44
C GLU A 291 0.83 -11.65 6.35
N ALA A 292 0.28 -12.19 5.25
CA ALA A 292 1.06 -12.62 4.10
C ALA A 292 1.87 -11.47 3.49
N ALA A 293 1.26 -10.29 3.36
CA ALA A 293 1.93 -9.09 2.87
C ALA A 293 3.12 -8.70 3.76
N GLN A 294 2.94 -8.69 5.07
CA GLN A 294 4.01 -8.36 6.03
C GLN A 294 5.17 -9.36 5.94
N LYS A 295 4.87 -10.66 5.83
CA LYS A 295 5.88 -11.71 5.64
C LYS A 295 6.68 -11.53 4.35
N LEU A 296 5.99 -11.10 3.27
CA LEU A 296 6.61 -10.89 1.96
C LEU A 296 7.70 -9.81 2.00
N ILE A 297 7.45 -8.70 2.72
CA ILE A 297 8.40 -7.58 2.82
C ILE A 297 9.48 -7.82 3.87
N SER A 298 9.15 -8.42 5.01
CA SER A 298 10.13 -8.69 6.08
C SER A 298 11.29 -9.59 5.61
N ARG A 299 11.07 -10.43 4.60
CA ARG A 299 12.10 -11.25 3.96
C ARG A 299 13.00 -10.48 2.99
N CYS A 300 12.64 -9.25 2.61
CA CYS A 300 13.46 -8.39 1.76
C CYS A 300 14.46 -7.54 2.56
N ALA A 301 14.29 -7.46 3.88
CA ALA A 301 15.17 -6.69 4.77
C ALA A 301 16.40 -7.47 5.27
N LYS A 302 16.57 -8.71 4.85
CA LYS A 302 17.77 -9.54 5.08
C LYS A 302 18.59 -9.65 3.80
#